data_37e3e61663a2035ae3538e0118eb8e50
#
_entry.id   37e3e61663a2035ae3538e0118eb8e50
#
_cell.length_a   1.000
_cell.length_b   1.000
_cell.length_c   1.000
_cell.angle_alpha   90.00
_cell.angle_beta   90.00
_cell.angle_gamma   90.00
#
_symmetry.space_group_name_H-M   'P 1'
#
loop_
_entity.id
_entity.type
_entity.pdbx_description
1 polymer ?
#
loop_
_entity_poly.entity_id
_entity_poly.type
_entity_poly.pdbx_seq_one_letter_code
_entity_poly.pdbx_strand_id
1 'polypeptide(L)'
;VVDGATTLSVCFIGDDVANAETEIVNAGDNGDLNVEDAVSAKIKGTDADNDLAVVAVKKSDIPEDTLNQIKIAQIGSSDDLAVGQQVVAIGNALGYGQSVTSGWISALNRTISTDDGTNSTGLIQTDAAINPGNSGGALLNMKGELIGINSAKYADSAVEGMGYAIPISKAKPILEELMNRETREKVDSSKKGYLGVSLANLTTEAIEMYNMPTGAFVRSVEDDSPAQEAGIC
;
A
#
# COMPACT_ATOMS: atom_id res chain seq x y z
N VAL A 1 4.75 2.22 1.74
CA VAL A 1 5.74 2.06 0.66
C VAL A 1 5.63 3.18 -0.36
N VAL A 2 4.42 3.62 -0.73
CA VAL A 2 4.25 4.65 -1.78
C VAL A 2 4.04 6.06 -1.24
N ASP A 3 3.76 6.21 0.05
CA ASP A 3 3.54 7.51 0.68
C ASP A 3 4.85 8.30 0.76
N GLY A 4 4.82 9.56 0.32
CA GLY A 4 6.00 10.43 0.23
C GLY A 4 6.96 10.11 -0.93
N ALA A 5 6.69 9.11 -1.76
CA ALA A 5 7.52 8.79 -2.92
C ALA A 5 7.49 9.93 -3.95
N THR A 6 8.66 10.38 -4.40
CA THR A 6 8.81 11.39 -5.46
C THR A 6 8.74 10.78 -6.85
N THR A 7 9.21 9.55 -6.98
CA THR A 7 9.15 8.73 -8.20
C THR A 7 8.70 7.34 -7.83
N LEU A 8 7.95 6.70 -8.72
CA LEU A 8 7.49 5.33 -8.57
C LEU A 8 7.67 4.60 -9.90
N SER A 9 8.26 3.43 -9.84
CA SER A 9 8.43 2.55 -10.99
C SER A 9 7.96 1.13 -10.65
N VAL A 10 7.42 0.45 -11.64
CA VAL A 10 7.00 -0.95 -11.54
C VAL A 10 7.89 -1.78 -12.44
N CYS A 11 8.54 -2.78 -11.87
CA CYS A 11 9.24 -3.81 -12.63
C CYS A 11 8.34 -5.03 -12.78
N PHE A 12 8.11 -5.44 -14.02
CA PHE A 12 7.39 -6.66 -14.33
C PHE A 12 8.40 -7.80 -14.48
N ILE A 13 8.19 -8.88 -13.73
CA ILE A 13 9.06 -10.06 -13.76
C ILE A 13 8.45 -11.05 -14.75
N GLY A 14 9.14 -11.29 -15.87
CA GLY A 14 8.79 -12.34 -16.85
C GLY A 14 9.49 -13.67 -16.57
N ASP A 15 9.17 -14.69 -17.35
CA ASP A 15 9.77 -16.03 -17.21
C ASP A 15 11.28 -16.03 -17.38
N ASP A 16 11.82 -15.12 -18.20
CA ASP A 16 13.26 -14.98 -18.43
C ASP A 16 13.99 -14.41 -17.20
N VAL A 17 13.31 -13.62 -16.38
CA VAL A 17 13.89 -13.04 -15.15
C VAL A 17 13.78 -14.02 -13.97
N ALA A 18 12.76 -14.86 -13.95
CA ALA A 18 12.58 -15.87 -12.91
C ALA A 18 13.68 -16.96 -12.92
N ASN A 19 14.33 -17.16 -14.07
CA ASN A 19 15.42 -18.14 -14.27
C ASN A 19 16.80 -17.50 -14.38
N ALA A 20 16.91 -16.18 -14.41
CA ALA A 20 18.20 -15.51 -14.36
C ALA A 20 18.79 -15.75 -12.97
N GLU A 21 20.03 -16.23 -12.91
CA GLU A 21 20.87 -16.11 -11.72
C GLU A 21 21.02 -14.61 -11.46
N THR A 22 20.13 -14.07 -10.64
CA THR A 22 20.12 -12.65 -10.34
C THR A 22 21.39 -12.38 -9.57
N GLU A 23 22.41 -11.82 -10.22
CA GLU A 23 23.47 -11.14 -9.51
C GLU A 23 22.77 -10.14 -8.59
N ILE A 24 23.01 -10.28 -7.29
CA ILE A 24 22.55 -9.34 -6.28
C ILE A 24 23.18 -8.00 -6.67
N VAL A 25 22.42 -7.17 -7.37
CA VAL A 25 22.81 -5.78 -7.59
C VAL A 25 22.69 -5.14 -6.22
N ASN A 26 23.81 -5.02 -5.53
CA ASN A 26 23.89 -4.25 -4.30
C ASN A 26 23.25 -2.89 -4.60
N ALA A 27 22.20 -2.56 -3.87
CA ALA A 27 21.67 -1.21 -3.88
C ALA A 27 22.85 -0.28 -3.62
N GLY A 28 23.14 0.61 -4.55
CA GLY A 28 24.16 1.63 -4.35
C GLY A 28 23.88 2.40 -3.07
N ASP A 29 24.87 3.13 -2.55
CA ASP A 29 24.82 3.87 -1.28
C ASP A 29 23.56 4.77 -1.08
N ASN A 30 22.73 4.95 -2.11
CA ASN A 30 21.49 5.71 -2.10
C ASN A 30 20.22 4.85 -2.19
N GLY A 31 20.31 3.53 -2.18
CA GLY A 31 19.15 2.63 -2.21
C GLY A 31 18.37 2.59 -3.54
N ASP A 32 18.89 3.18 -4.61
CA ASP A 32 18.27 3.16 -5.93
C ASP A 32 18.55 1.83 -6.63
N LEU A 33 17.50 1.01 -6.76
CA LEU A 33 17.48 -0.15 -7.64
C LEU A 33 17.42 0.35 -9.09
N ASN A 34 18.54 0.28 -9.80
CA ASN A 34 18.58 0.60 -11.22
C ASN A 34 18.11 -0.64 -12.01
N VAL A 35 16.82 -0.73 -12.27
CA VAL A 35 16.24 -1.81 -13.06
C VAL A 35 16.00 -1.26 -14.48
N GLU A 36 16.73 -1.77 -15.46
CA GLU A 36 16.71 -1.26 -16.85
C GLU A 36 15.32 -1.31 -17.50
N ASP A 37 14.43 -2.18 -17.03
CA ASP A 37 13.08 -2.38 -17.60
C ASP A 37 11.94 -1.87 -16.70
N ALA A 38 12.23 -0.97 -15.76
CA ALA A 38 11.21 -0.43 -14.87
C ALA A 38 10.31 0.59 -15.57
N VAL A 39 9.02 0.37 -15.51
CA VAL A 39 8.00 1.24 -16.12
C VAL A 39 7.53 2.28 -15.10
N SER A 40 7.46 3.55 -15.50
CA SER A 40 6.99 4.64 -14.66
C SER A 40 5.53 4.41 -14.24
N ALA A 41 5.25 4.54 -12.96
CA ALA A 41 3.93 4.40 -12.38
C ALA A 41 3.44 5.70 -11.74
N LYS A 42 2.13 5.87 -11.66
CA LYS A 42 1.49 6.98 -10.95
C LYS A 42 0.67 6.45 -9.78
N ILE A 43 0.71 7.13 -8.66
CA ILE A 43 -0.18 6.84 -7.53
C ILE A 43 -1.57 7.37 -7.88
N LYS A 44 -2.57 6.50 -7.94
CA LYS A 44 -3.98 6.86 -8.15
C LYS A 44 -4.61 7.37 -6.87
N GLY A 45 -4.27 6.77 -5.75
CA GLY A 45 -4.72 7.15 -4.43
C GLY A 45 -4.12 6.27 -3.35
N THR A 46 -4.17 6.76 -2.12
CA THR A 46 -3.71 6.09 -0.90
C THR A 46 -4.78 6.13 0.16
N ASP A 47 -4.80 5.11 1.00
CA ASP A 47 -5.54 5.02 2.25
C ASP A 47 -4.56 4.53 3.32
N ALA A 48 -4.00 5.47 4.06
CA ALA A 48 -2.97 5.20 5.08
C ALA A 48 -3.53 4.41 6.28
N ASP A 49 -4.80 4.64 6.62
CA ASP A 49 -5.45 4.00 7.78
C ASP A 49 -5.63 2.49 7.53
N ASN A 50 -5.84 2.09 6.28
CA ASN A 50 -6.00 0.70 5.88
C ASN A 50 -4.74 0.11 5.22
N ASP A 51 -3.61 0.84 5.17
CA ASP A 51 -2.35 0.42 4.54
C ASP A 51 -2.53 0.00 3.06
N LEU A 52 -3.35 0.75 2.32
CA LEU A 52 -3.68 0.47 0.93
C LEU A 52 -3.27 1.61 -0.01
N ALA A 53 -2.82 1.25 -1.20
CA ALA A 53 -2.56 2.19 -2.27
C ALA A 53 -2.90 1.57 -3.63
N VAL A 54 -3.34 2.42 -4.56
CA VAL A 54 -3.52 2.05 -5.97
C VAL A 54 -2.49 2.79 -6.81
N VAL A 55 -1.73 2.03 -7.59
CA VAL A 55 -0.79 2.53 -8.57
C VAL A 55 -1.27 2.21 -9.98
N ALA A 56 -0.97 3.07 -10.93
CA ALA A 56 -1.34 2.90 -12.33
C ALA A 56 -0.11 3.03 -13.24
N VAL A 57 0.02 2.11 -14.18
CA VAL A 57 1.01 2.11 -15.25
C VAL A 57 0.27 2.26 -16.57
N LYS A 58 0.81 3.06 -17.50
CA LYS A 58 0.23 3.13 -18.83
C LYS A 58 0.52 1.85 -19.59
N LYS A 59 -0.53 1.23 -20.13
CA LYS A 59 -0.42 -0.01 -20.90
C LYS A 59 0.54 0.11 -22.09
N SER A 60 0.61 1.30 -22.71
CA SER A 60 1.52 1.61 -23.83
C SER A 60 3.00 1.60 -23.43
N ASP A 61 3.28 1.76 -22.15
CA ASP A 61 4.65 1.87 -21.65
C ASP A 61 5.20 0.49 -21.22
N ILE A 62 4.34 -0.55 -21.22
CA ILE A 62 4.72 -1.94 -20.90
C ILE A 62 5.16 -2.62 -22.20
N PRO A 63 6.34 -3.28 -22.23
CA PRO A 63 6.77 -4.06 -23.37
C PRO A 63 5.74 -5.12 -23.78
N GLU A 64 5.55 -5.36 -25.08
CA GLU A 64 4.49 -6.25 -25.59
C GLU A 64 4.66 -7.69 -25.07
N ASP A 65 5.89 -8.18 -25.03
CA ASP A 65 6.19 -9.52 -24.54
C ASP A 65 5.82 -9.65 -23.04
N THR A 66 6.12 -8.65 -22.24
CA THR A 66 5.73 -8.57 -20.83
C THR A 66 4.21 -8.49 -20.68
N LEU A 67 3.56 -7.64 -21.50
CA LEU A 67 2.10 -7.48 -21.45
C LEU A 67 1.36 -8.80 -21.74
N ASN A 68 1.88 -9.62 -22.65
CA ASN A 68 1.31 -10.93 -23.01
C ASN A 68 1.45 -11.98 -21.88
N GLN A 69 2.39 -11.76 -20.94
CA GLN A 69 2.62 -12.66 -19.80
C GLN A 69 1.81 -12.23 -18.55
N ILE A 70 1.33 -10.99 -18.48
CA ILE A 70 0.55 -10.50 -17.34
C ILE A 70 -0.77 -11.27 -17.23
N LYS A 71 -0.97 -11.90 -16.09
CA LYS A 71 -2.23 -12.54 -15.71
C LYS A 71 -2.90 -11.80 -14.60
N ILE A 72 -4.16 -11.44 -14.78
CA ILE A 72 -4.96 -10.78 -13.76
C ILE A 72 -5.41 -11.84 -12.75
N ALA A 73 -5.11 -11.61 -11.46
CA ALA A 73 -5.56 -12.50 -10.40
C ALA A 73 -7.09 -12.48 -10.28
N GLN A 74 -7.69 -13.64 -10.11
CA GLN A 74 -9.12 -13.74 -9.82
C GLN A 74 -9.36 -13.28 -8.37
N ILE A 75 -10.25 -12.32 -8.19
CA ILE A 75 -10.64 -11.86 -6.85
C ILE A 75 -11.62 -12.88 -6.26
N GLY A 76 -11.25 -13.42 -5.10
CA GLY A 76 -12.08 -14.31 -4.29
C GLY A 76 -12.92 -13.54 -3.26
N SER A 77 -13.34 -14.25 -2.21
CA SER A 77 -14.01 -13.70 -1.03
C SER A 77 -13.21 -14.03 0.22
N SER A 78 -13.13 -13.08 1.13
CA SER A 78 -12.56 -13.30 2.47
C SER A 78 -13.63 -13.48 3.55
N ASP A 79 -14.92 -13.43 3.19
CA ASP A 79 -16.02 -13.46 4.17
C ASP A 79 -16.27 -14.87 4.71
N ASP A 80 -16.00 -15.90 3.88
CA ASP A 80 -16.23 -17.31 4.21
C ASP A 80 -14.94 -18.06 4.59
N LEU A 81 -13.88 -17.32 4.95
CA LEU A 81 -12.62 -17.94 5.36
C LEU A 81 -12.76 -18.65 6.72
N ALA A 82 -12.05 -19.75 6.88
CA ALA A 82 -12.00 -20.49 8.14
C ALA A 82 -10.53 -20.73 8.58
N VAL A 83 -10.32 -20.73 9.89
CA VAL A 83 -9.04 -21.14 10.48
C VAL A 83 -8.72 -22.56 10.06
N GLY A 84 -7.47 -22.83 9.69
CA GLY A 84 -7.02 -24.12 9.17
C GLY A 84 -7.19 -24.27 7.66
N GLN A 85 -7.63 -23.24 6.92
CA GLN A 85 -7.53 -23.23 5.46
C GLN A 85 -6.11 -22.95 5.01
N GLN A 86 -5.64 -23.69 4.00
CA GLN A 86 -4.32 -23.49 3.41
C GLN A 86 -4.31 -22.26 2.52
N VAL A 87 -3.20 -21.51 2.58
CA VAL A 87 -2.99 -20.28 1.82
C VAL A 87 -1.59 -20.22 1.20
N VAL A 88 -1.45 -19.42 0.16
CA VAL A 88 -0.20 -19.14 -0.53
C VAL A 88 0.00 -17.64 -0.57
N ALA A 89 1.13 -17.16 -0.07
CA ALA A 89 1.55 -15.77 -0.18
C ALA A 89 2.58 -15.62 -1.29
N ILE A 90 2.36 -14.65 -2.18
CA ILE A 90 3.26 -14.35 -3.30
C ILE A 90 3.72 -12.90 -3.18
N GLY A 91 4.99 -12.66 -3.48
CA GLY A 91 5.58 -11.33 -3.52
C GLY A 91 7.04 -11.39 -3.99
N ASN A 92 7.76 -10.28 -3.82
CA ASN A 92 9.18 -10.18 -4.12
C ASN A 92 9.94 -9.91 -2.83
N ALA A 93 10.10 -10.96 -2.00
CA ALA A 93 10.74 -10.83 -0.69
C ALA A 93 12.18 -10.35 -0.83
N LEU A 94 12.48 -9.21 -0.17
CA LEU A 94 13.81 -8.60 -0.13
C LEU A 94 14.38 -8.20 -1.50
N GLY A 95 13.58 -8.17 -2.56
CA GLY A 95 14.04 -7.82 -3.89
C GLY A 95 14.81 -8.93 -4.64
N TYR A 96 14.86 -10.16 -4.08
CA TYR A 96 15.55 -11.31 -4.69
C TYR A 96 14.75 -12.02 -5.77
N GLY A 97 13.71 -11.40 -6.30
CA GLY A 97 12.82 -11.99 -7.28
C GLY A 97 11.52 -12.51 -6.66
N GLN A 98 10.68 -13.11 -7.51
CA GLN A 98 9.39 -13.63 -7.08
C GLN A 98 9.59 -14.74 -6.03
N SER A 99 8.93 -14.60 -4.89
CA SER A 99 8.94 -15.58 -3.82
C SER A 99 7.53 -16.07 -3.52
N VAL A 100 7.42 -17.34 -3.21
CA VAL A 100 6.18 -18.00 -2.85
C VAL A 100 6.37 -18.64 -1.49
N THR A 101 5.52 -18.31 -0.54
CA THR A 101 5.45 -18.99 0.76
C THR A 101 4.06 -19.58 0.94
N SER A 102 3.95 -20.65 1.71
CA SER A 102 2.66 -21.29 2.00
C SER A 102 2.48 -21.50 3.48
N GLY A 103 1.25 -21.53 3.91
CA GLY A 103 0.88 -21.75 5.30
C GLY A 103 -0.63 -21.93 5.42
N TRP A 104 -1.14 -21.62 6.61
CA TRP A 104 -2.52 -21.80 6.99
C TRP A 104 -3.08 -20.52 7.57
N ILE A 105 -4.39 -20.33 7.51
CA ILE A 105 -5.06 -19.29 8.26
C ILE A 105 -5.01 -19.70 9.74
N SER A 106 -4.24 -18.96 10.52
CA SER A 106 -4.05 -19.21 11.97
C SER A 106 -5.14 -18.54 12.80
N ALA A 107 -5.63 -17.37 12.34
CA ALA A 107 -6.75 -16.67 12.98
C ALA A 107 -7.40 -15.68 11.98
N LEU A 108 -8.60 -15.25 12.33
CA LEU A 108 -9.37 -14.23 11.60
C LEU A 108 -9.75 -13.09 12.55
N ASN A 109 -10.11 -11.95 11.94
CA ASN A 109 -10.58 -10.76 12.67
C ASN A 109 -9.59 -10.25 13.73
N ARG A 110 -8.28 -10.35 13.44
CA ARG A 110 -7.25 -9.82 14.34
C ARG A 110 -7.25 -8.30 14.35
N THR A 111 -7.10 -7.75 15.54
CA THR A 111 -6.83 -6.33 15.76
C THR A 111 -5.39 -6.19 16.24
N ILE A 112 -4.63 -5.31 15.58
CA ILE A 112 -3.24 -5.03 15.92
C ILE A 112 -3.10 -3.53 16.11
N SER A 113 -2.48 -3.17 17.23
CA SER A 113 -2.06 -1.80 17.49
C SER A 113 -0.63 -1.65 17.00
N THR A 114 -0.39 -0.64 16.19
CA THR A 114 0.95 -0.27 15.73
C THR A 114 1.56 0.76 16.69
N ASP A 115 2.88 0.92 16.67
CA ASP A 115 3.62 1.82 17.58
C ASP A 115 3.24 3.30 17.40
N ASP A 116 2.65 3.65 16.26
CA ASP A 116 2.13 4.98 15.96
C ASP A 116 0.72 5.24 16.55
N GLY A 117 0.17 4.27 17.30
CA GLY A 117 -1.14 4.34 17.93
C GLY A 117 -2.31 4.04 16.99
N THR A 118 -2.04 3.70 15.72
CA THR A 118 -3.10 3.25 14.80
C THR A 118 -3.50 1.81 15.07
N ASN A 119 -4.80 1.52 15.01
CA ASN A 119 -5.34 0.18 15.18
C ASN A 119 -5.83 -0.34 13.84
N SER A 120 -5.24 -1.44 13.37
CA SER A 120 -5.79 -2.18 12.22
C SER A 120 -6.64 -3.34 12.70
N THR A 121 -7.86 -3.40 12.20
CA THR A 121 -8.86 -4.38 12.62
C THR A 121 -9.26 -5.32 11.48
N GLY A 122 -9.72 -6.52 11.85
CA GLY A 122 -10.26 -7.47 10.88
C GLY A 122 -9.22 -8.20 10.05
N LEU A 123 -7.94 -8.23 10.46
CA LEU A 123 -6.87 -8.85 9.69
C LEU A 123 -6.96 -10.37 9.68
N ILE A 124 -6.49 -10.98 8.57
CA ILE A 124 -6.22 -12.41 8.46
C ILE A 124 -4.83 -12.65 9.05
N GLN A 125 -4.70 -13.60 9.98
CA GLN A 125 -3.41 -14.07 10.48
C GLN A 125 -3.06 -15.39 9.80
N THR A 126 -1.80 -15.53 9.36
CA THR A 126 -1.27 -16.74 8.73
C THR A 126 0.13 -17.06 9.27
N ASP A 127 0.51 -18.33 9.23
CA ASP A 127 1.88 -18.78 9.47
C ASP A 127 2.72 -18.85 8.19
N ALA A 128 2.13 -18.55 7.02
CA ALA A 128 2.91 -18.28 5.82
C ALA A 128 3.86 -17.10 6.07
N ALA A 129 5.12 -17.23 5.70
CA ALA A 129 6.12 -16.20 5.95
C ALA A 129 5.78 -14.89 5.20
N ILE A 130 5.43 -13.86 5.95
CA ILE A 130 5.21 -12.49 5.47
C ILE A 130 6.39 -11.64 5.96
N ASN A 131 7.19 -11.16 5.01
CA ASN A 131 8.41 -10.40 5.26
C ASN A 131 8.42 -9.12 4.43
N PRO A 132 9.32 -8.16 4.74
CA PRO A 132 9.57 -7.03 3.84
C PRO A 132 9.86 -7.53 2.41
N GLY A 133 9.13 -6.96 1.43
CA GLY A 133 9.21 -7.33 0.02
C GLY A 133 8.01 -8.15 -0.49
N ASN A 134 7.39 -9.04 0.30
CA ASN A 134 6.11 -9.61 -0.10
C ASN A 134 4.88 -8.82 0.40
N SER A 135 5.12 -7.75 1.18
CA SER A 135 4.10 -6.76 1.55
C SER A 135 3.52 -6.09 0.30
N GLY A 136 2.20 -5.97 0.22
CA GLY A 136 1.48 -5.53 -0.98
C GLY A 136 1.22 -6.67 -1.97
N GLY A 137 1.85 -7.83 -1.80
CA GLY A 137 1.64 -9.01 -2.61
C GLY A 137 0.34 -9.75 -2.26
N ALA A 138 0.05 -10.79 -3.04
CA ALA A 138 -1.19 -11.55 -2.93
C ALA A 138 -1.13 -12.60 -1.83
N LEU A 139 -2.23 -12.72 -1.06
CA LEU A 139 -2.57 -13.93 -0.31
C LEU A 139 -3.66 -14.66 -1.09
N LEU A 140 -3.38 -15.89 -1.52
CA LEU A 140 -4.25 -16.69 -2.35
C LEU A 140 -4.77 -17.90 -1.58
N ASN A 141 -5.98 -18.34 -1.92
CA ASN A 141 -6.47 -19.65 -1.52
C ASN A 141 -5.96 -20.76 -2.46
N MET A 142 -6.30 -22.02 -2.16
CA MET A 142 -5.86 -23.18 -2.98
C MET A 142 -6.51 -23.26 -4.37
N LYS A 143 -7.46 -22.37 -4.69
CA LYS A 143 -8.02 -22.22 -6.04
C LYS A 143 -7.27 -21.15 -6.85
N GLY A 144 -6.28 -20.46 -6.26
CA GLY A 144 -5.58 -19.33 -6.87
C GLY A 144 -6.38 -18.02 -6.83
N GLU A 145 -7.42 -17.93 -6.01
CA GLU A 145 -8.21 -16.71 -5.84
C GLU A 145 -7.58 -15.81 -4.79
N LEU A 146 -7.55 -14.50 -5.05
CA LEU A 146 -7.05 -13.48 -4.14
C LEU A 146 -8.02 -13.31 -2.97
N ILE A 147 -7.58 -13.64 -1.75
CA ILE A 147 -8.36 -13.55 -0.51
C ILE A 147 -7.85 -12.47 0.44
N GLY A 148 -6.63 -11.97 0.22
CA GLY A 148 -6.04 -10.90 1.02
C GLY A 148 -4.84 -10.25 0.37
N ILE A 149 -4.42 -9.12 0.91
CA ILE A 149 -3.21 -8.38 0.54
C ILE A 149 -2.24 -8.49 1.71
N ASN A 150 -1.05 -9.05 1.48
CA ASN A 150 -0.04 -9.23 2.50
C ASN A 150 0.41 -7.87 3.06
N SER A 151 0.59 -7.77 4.37
CA SER A 151 1.14 -6.57 5.00
C SER A 151 2.21 -6.93 6.02
N ALA A 152 3.44 -6.52 5.75
CA ALA A 152 4.56 -6.66 6.67
C ALA A 152 4.57 -5.57 7.76
N LYS A 153 3.74 -4.52 7.64
CA LYS A 153 3.61 -3.45 8.64
C LYS A 153 3.23 -4.00 10.02
N TYR A 154 2.49 -5.10 10.03
CA TYR A 154 1.96 -5.71 11.25
C TYR A 154 2.77 -6.91 11.75
N ALA A 155 3.87 -7.26 11.05
CA ALA A 155 4.75 -8.34 11.48
C ALA A 155 5.67 -7.83 12.60
N ASP A 156 5.64 -8.51 13.74
CA ASP A 156 6.62 -8.28 14.81
C ASP A 156 7.89 -9.07 14.48
N SER A 157 9.01 -8.40 14.31
CA SER A 157 10.30 -9.02 14.00
C SER A 157 10.81 -9.95 15.12
N ALA A 158 10.24 -9.84 16.31
CA ALA A 158 10.56 -10.69 17.46
C ALA A 158 9.71 -11.96 17.52
N VAL A 159 8.67 -12.10 16.66
CA VAL A 159 7.73 -13.23 16.70
C VAL A 159 7.71 -13.92 15.35
N GLU A 160 8.26 -15.11 15.28
CA GLU A 160 8.19 -15.98 14.09
C GLU A 160 6.81 -16.63 13.93
N GLY A 161 6.39 -16.87 12.68
CA GLY A 161 5.16 -17.59 12.37
C GLY A 161 3.86 -16.80 12.53
N MET A 162 3.93 -15.46 12.61
CA MET A 162 2.77 -14.58 12.62
C MET A 162 2.85 -13.56 11.48
N GLY A 163 2.27 -13.89 10.34
CA GLY A 163 2.06 -12.99 9.22
C GLY A 163 0.63 -12.46 9.19
N TYR A 164 0.42 -11.32 8.55
CA TYR A 164 -0.89 -10.70 8.46
C TYR A 164 -1.21 -10.26 7.03
N ALA A 165 -2.50 -10.32 6.70
CA ALA A 165 -3.01 -9.82 5.44
C ALA A 165 -4.32 -9.05 5.64
N ILE A 166 -4.52 -8.04 4.81
CA ILE A 166 -5.75 -7.25 4.75
C ILE A 166 -6.78 -8.07 3.96
N PRO A 167 -7.95 -8.40 4.51
CA PRO A 167 -8.97 -9.18 3.79
C PRO A 167 -9.42 -8.50 2.50
N ILE A 168 -9.56 -9.26 1.42
CA ILE A 168 -9.94 -8.69 0.12
C ILE A 168 -11.35 -8.08 0.13
N SER A 169 -12.30 -8.64 0.88
CA SER A 169 -13.65 -8.09 1.02
C SER A 169 -13.65 -6.72 1.68
N LYS A 170 -12.70 -6.45 2.60
CA LYS A 170 -12.48 -5.13 3.19
C LYS A 170 -11.76 -4.19 2.21
N ALA A 171 -10.71 -4.70 1.54
CA ALA A 171 -9.88 -3.89 0.65
C ALA A 171 -10.60 -3.47 -0.63
N LYS A 172 -11.42 -4.35 -1.22
CA LYS A 172 -12.06 -4.15 -2.53
C LYS A 172 -12.82 -2.82 -2.66
N PRO A 173 -13.75 -2.44 -1.78
CA PRO A 173 -14.47 -1.17 -1.91
C PRO A 173 -13.53 0.04 -1.83
N ILE A 174 -12.49 -0.02 -0.98
CA ILE A 174 -11.49 1.03 -0.85
C ILE A 174 -10.69 1.15 -2.17
N LEU A 175 -10.23 0.02 -2.70
CA LEU A 175 -9.47 0.00 -3.96
C LEU A 175 -10.31 0.51 -5.13
N GLU A 176 -11.59 0.16 -5.21
CA GLU A 176 -12.53 0.66 -6.24
C GLU A 176 -12.69 2.18 -6.14
N GLU A 177 -12.81 2.73 -4.94
CA GLU A 177 -12.84 4.18 -4.74
C GLU A 177 -11.52 4.83 -5.19
N LEU A 178 -10.37 4.30 -4.74
CA LEU A 178 -9.06 4.84 -5.10
C LEU A 178 -8.80 4.77 -6.61
N MET A 179 -9.21 3.70 -7.29
CA MET A 179 -9.07 3.55 -8.74
C MET A 179 -9.87 4.60 -9.51
N ASN A 180 -11.03 4.99 -9.00
CA ASN A 180 -11.91 5.97 -9.65
C ASN A 180 -11.51 7.43 -9.36
N ARG A 181 -10.56 7.68 -8.45
CA ARG A 181 -10.06 9.04 -8.20
C ARG A 181 -9.37 9.59 -9.43
N GLU A 182 -9.68 10.84 -9.77
CA GLU A 182 -8.92 11.57 -10.80
C GLU A 182 -7.47 11.76 -10.33
N THR A 183 -6.51 11.29 -11.13
CA THR A 183 -5.10 11.53 -10.86
C THR A 183 -4.79 12.99 -11.14
N ARG A 184 -4.68 13.81 -10.10
CA ARG A 184 -4.28 15.21 -10.24
C ARG A 184 -2.80 15.28 -10.56
N GLU A 185 -2.45 16.00 -11.60
CA GLU A 185 -1.04 16.30 -11.88
C GLU A 185 -0.55 17.36 -10.89
N LYS A 186 0.69 17.19 -10.41
CA LYS A 186 1.32 18.16 -9.52
C LYS A 186 1.50 19.47 -10.31
N VAL A 187 0.84 20.52 -9.86
CA VAL A 187 0.91 21.85 -10.50
C VAL A 187 2.33 22.39 -10.34
N ASP A 188 2.86 22.97 -11.43
CA ASP A 188 4.14 23.69 -11.40
C ASP A 188 4.19 24.68 -10.23
N SER A 189 5.36 24.84 -9.62
CA SER A 189 5.54 25.71 -8.45
C SER A 189 5.10 27.14 -8.71
N SER A 190 5.24 27.63 -9.94
CA SER A 190 4.83 28.97 -10.37
C SER A 190 3.31 29.12 -10.52
N LYS A 191 2.58 28.01 -10.56
CA LYS A 191 1.11 27.96 -10.71
C LYS A 191 0.40 27.42 -9.47
N LYS A 192 1.14 27.17 -8.38
CA LYS A 192 0.52 26.73 -7.12
C LYS A 192 -0.36 27.84 -6.56
N GLY A 193 -1.61 27.49 -6.33
CA GLY A 193 -2.50 28.33 -5.54
C GLY A 193 -2.03 28.41 -4.07
N TYR A 194 -2.40 29.47 -3.44
CA TYR A 194 -2.08 29.75 -2.05
C TYR A 194 -3.39 30.10 -1.35
N LEU A 195 -3.62 29.50 -0.19
CA LEU A 195 -4.86 29.70 0.54
C LEU A 195 -4.73 30.76 1.62
N GLY A 196 -3.53 30.94 2.18
CA GLY A 196 -3.24 31.94 3.23
C GLY A 196 -3.69 31.47 4.62
N VAL A 197 -3.49 30.20 4.93
CA VAL A 197 -3.76 29.66 6.27
C VAL A 197 -2.54 28.94 6.81
N SER A 198 -2.31 29.06 8.12
CA SER A 198 -1.39 28.22 8.86
C SER A 198 -2.18 27.11 9.55
N LEU A 199 -1.79 25.87 9.29
CA LEU A 199 -2.46 24.69 9.83
C LEU A 199 -1.63 24.08 10.97
N ALA A 200 -2.32 23.49 11.93
CA ALA A 200 -1.72 22.64 12.97
C ALA A 200 -2.46 21.31 13.03
N ASN A 201 -1.72 20.22 13.26
CA ASN A 201 -2.32 18.95 13.62
C ASN A 201 -2.70 19.00 15.11
N LEU A 202 -3.93 18.62 15.41
CA LEU A 202 -4.36 18.45 16.79
C LEU A 202 -3.88 17.09 17.30
N THR A 203 -3.39 17.06 18.52
CA THR A 203 -3.10 15.77 19.18
C THR A 203 -4.39 15.11 19.66
N THR A 204 -4.37 13.80 19.82
CA THR A 204 -5.54 13.05 20.32
C THR A 204 -6.03 13.58 21.66
N GLU A 205 -5.08 13.94 22.57
CA GLU A 205 -5.42 14.51 23.87
C GLU A 205 -6.11 15.86 23.75
N ALA A 206 -5.70 16.70 22.79
CA ALA A 206 -6.36 18.01 22.58
C ALA A 206 -7.78 17.81 22.00
N ILE A 207 -7.95 16.88 21.08
CA ILE A 207 -9.26 16.53 20.50
C ILE A 207 -10.22 16.08 21.60
N GLU A 208 -9.78 15.17 22.47
CA GLU A 208 -10.60 14.64 23.57
C GLU A 208 -10.86 15.70 24.66
N MET A 209 -9.83 16.45 25.06
CA MET A 209 -9.93 17.45 26.14
C MET A 209 -10.86 18.62 25.78
N TYR A 210 -10.83 19.05 24.52
CA TYR A 210 -11.61 20.21 24.07
C TYR A 210 -12.83 19.83 23.21
N ASN A 211 -13.11 18.53 23.07
CA ASN A 211 -14.20 17.98 22.23
C ASN A 211 -14.18 18.58 20.81
N MET A 212 -12.99 18.63 20.20
CA MET A 212 -12.79 19.20 18.88
C MET A 212 -13.03 18.12 17.81
N PRO A 213 -13.54 18.50 16.61
CA PRO A 213 -13.63 17.57 15.51
C PRO A 213 -12.23 17.17 15.01
N THR A 214 -12.09 15.96 14.50
CA THR A 214 -10.88 15.51 13.81
C THR A 214 -10.71 16.28 12.50
N GLY A 215 -9.47 16.68 12.19
CA GLY A 215 -9.17 17.38 10.94
C GLY A 215 -8.02 18.37 11.08
N ALA A 216 -7.82 19.16 10.02
CA ALA A 216 -6.83 20.22 10.02
C ALA A 216 -7.36 21.44 10.82
N PHE A 217 -6.63 21.82 11.85
CA PHE A 217 -6.94 23.01 12.64
C PHE A 217 -6.30 24.25 12.01
N VAL A 218 -7.10 25.26 11.68
CA VAL A 218 -6.58 26.54 11.19
C VAL A 218 -6.08 27.34 12.40
N ARG A 219 -4.78 27.55 12.47
CA ARG A 219 -4.13 28.29 13.56
C ARG A 219 -4.17 29.79 13.35
N SER A 220 -4.00 30.21 12.10
CA SER A 220 -4.06 31.62 11.71
C SER A 220 -4.43 31.73 10.22
N VAL A 221 -5.08 32.83 9.88
CA VAL A 221 -5.40 33.26 8.53
C VAL A 221 -4.57 34.50 8.23
N GLU A 222 -3.96 34.55 7.05
CA GLU A 222 -3.19 35.71 6.61
C GLU A 222 -4.12 36.82 6.10
N ASP A 223 -3.78 38.06 6.39
CA ASP A 223 -4.54 39.23 5.91
C ASP A 223 -4.52 39.31 4.39
N ASP A 224 -5.61 39.77 3.80
CA ASP A 224 -5.80 39.89 2.35
C ASP A 224 -5.61 38.55 1.57
N SER A 225 -5.79 37.42 2.23
CA SER A 225 -5.67 36.08 1.65
C SER A 225 -7.01 35.56 1.10
N PRO A 226 -6.99 34.62 0.14
CA PRO A 226 -8.19 33.94 -0.32
C PRO A 226 -9.01 33.28 0.79
N ALA A 227 -8.36 32.82 1.87
CA ALA A 227 -9.03 32.24 3.02
C ALA A 227 -9.83 33.31 3.79
N GLN A 228 -9.26 34.48 3.99
CA GLN A 228 -9.95 35.58 4.65
C GLN A 228 -11.13 36.08 3.82
N GLU A 229 -10.94 36.25 2.50
CA GLU A 229 -12.03 36.62 1.57
C GLU A 229 -13.17 35.59 1.58
N ALA A 230 -12.84 34.29 1.74
CA ALA A 230 -13.82 33.22 1.86
C ALA A 230 -14.48 33.13 3.24
N GLY A 231 -14.11 33.99 4.21
CA GLY A 231 -14.67 34.03 5.55
C GLY A 231 -14.13 32.97 6.51
N ILE A 232 -12.96 32.40 6.22
CA ILE A 232 -12.23 31.56 7.17
C ILE A 232 -11.54 32.50 8.18
N CYS A 233 -11.80 32.30 9.48
CA CYS A 233 -11.29 33.13 10.56
C CYS A 233 -10.80 32.29 11.75
#